data_1d24f1dca43c9e074c665fafdf53e0b4
#
_entry.id   1d24f1dca43c9e074c665fafdf53e0b4
#
_cell.length_a   1.000
_cell.length_b   1.000
_cell.length_c   1.000
_cell.angle_alpha   90.00
_cell.angle_beta   90.00
_cell.angle_gamma   90.00
#
_symmetry.space_group_name_H-M   'P 1'
#
loop_
_entity.id
_entity.type
_entity.pdbx_description
1 polymer ?
#
loop_
_entity_poly.entity_id
_entity_poly.type
_entity_poly.pdbx_seq_one_letter_code
_entity_poly.pdbx_strand_id
1 'polypeptide(L)'
;FSQFFGKYLLDTGKITDDQFNSCMEYIKANRVQLGLIAETEGMLTRTQANELNYLQMQTDKLFGDLAVEKGYLTTSDITYLLGRQGNPYLIFVQALKEGGILSCEESAECLAAFQRDMGYSNSVMNAIKDGNIEQLLPAFVQIEDEKYTNLIGLTLRCIVRFVSSYIRLEKGSFIKELPVHA
;
A
#
# COMPACT_ATOMS: atom_id res chain seq x y z
N PHE A 1 -5.14 0.56 0.23
CA PHE A 1 -4.31 0.21 -0.93
C PHE A 1 -4.66 -1.17 -1.48
N SER A 2 -4.52 -2.21 -0.66
CA SER A 2 -4.70 -3.62 -1.07
C SER A 2 -6.05 -3.91 -1.75
N GLN A 3 -7.11 -3.20 -1.39
CA GLN A 3 -8.44 -3.34 -1.99
C GLN A 3 -8.50 -2.81 -3.42
N PHE A 4 -7.87 -1.68 -3.69
CA PHE A 4 -7.87 -1.09 -5.03
C PHE A 4 -6.92 -1.85 -5.95
N PHE A 5 -5.68 -1.94 -5.54
CA PHE A 5 -4.63 -2.56 -6.35
C PHE A 5 -4.75 -4.09 -6.38
N GLY A 6 -5.04 -4.72 -5.24
CA GLY A 6 -5.23 -6.18 -5.19
C GLY A 6 -6.40 -6.65 -6.05
N LYS A 7 -7.52 -5.91 -6.05
CA LYS A 7 -8.64 -6.20 -6.95
C LYS A 7 -8.26 -6.07 -8.42
N TYR A 8 -7.49 -5.02 -8.77
CA TYR A 8 -6.98 -4.87 -10.12
C TYR A 8 -6.08 -6.04 -10.55
N LEU A 9 -5.19 -6.51 -9.66
CA LEU A 9 -4.33 -7.67 -9.94
C LEU A 9 -5.15 -8.95 -10.14
N LEU A 10 -6.24 -9.13 -9.38
CA LEU A 10 -7.19 -10.24 -9.57
C LEU A 10 -7.90 -10.13 -10.92
N ASP A 11 -8.49 -8.98 -11.22
CA ASP A 11 -9.26 -8.75 -12.44
C ASP A 11 -8.42 -8.89 -13.72
N THR A 12 -7.13 -8.57 -13.62
CA THR A 12 -6.17 -8.72 -14.72
C THR A 12 -5.48 -10.09 -14.75
N GLY A 13 -5.84 -11.00 -13.84
CA GLY A 13 -5.27 -12.36 -13.77
C GLY A 13 -3.79 -12.40 -13.37
N LYS A 14 -3.28 -11.35 -12.75
CA LYS A 14 -1.89 -11.29 -12.26
C LYS A 14 -1.68 -12.10 -10.99
N ILE A 15 -2.72 -12.24 -10.19
CA ILE A 15 -2.75 -13.06 -8.98
C ILE A 15 -4.08 -13.85 -8.93
N THR A 16 -4.10 -14.93 -8.17
CA THR A 16 -5.31 -15.71 -7.85
C THR A 16 -5.96 -15.26 -6.55
N ASP A 17 -7.22 -15.65 -6.30
CA ASP A 17 -7.91 -15.39 -5.03
C ASP A 17 -7.16 -15.98 -3.85
N ASP A 18 -6.59 -17.19 -3.96
CA ASP A 18 -5.80 -17.82 -2.90
C ASP A 18 -4.52 -17.02 -2.61
N GLN A 19 -3.84 -16.55 -3.64
CA GLN A 19 -2.65 -15.70 -3.48
C GLN A 19 -3.01 -14.36 -2.82
N PHE A 20 -4.10 -13.73 -3.23
CA PHE A 20 -4.58 -12.51 -2.59
C PHE A 20 -4.89 -12.72 -1.10
N ASN A 21 -5.62 -13.78 -0.77
CA ASN A 21 -5.95 -14.11 0.62
C ASN A 21 -4.68 -14.36 1.46
N SER A 22 -3.70 -15.08 0.91
CA SER A 22 -2.40 -15.31 1.55
C SER A 22 -1.65 -14.00 1.81
N CYS A 23 -1.67 -13.06 0.86
CA CYS A 23 -1.11 -11.71 1.07
C CYS A 23 -1.84 -10.97 2.20
N MET A 24 -3.15 -11.06 2.28
CA MET A 24 -3.95 -10.40 3.33
C MET A 24 -3.65 -10.96 4.73
N GLU A 25 -3.44 -12.28 4.85
CA GLU A 25 -2.98 -12.91 6.10
C GLU A 25 -1.57 -12.45 6.48
N TYR A 26 -0.65 -12.40 5.51
CA TYR A 26 0.71 -11.91 5.72
C TYR A 26 0.72 -10.47 6.26
N ILE A 27 -0.07 -9.58 5.68
CA ILE A 27 -0.16 -8.16 6.08
C ILE A 27 -0.61 -8.00 7.54
N LYS A 28 -1.51 -8.86 8.01
CA LYS A 28 -1.99 -8.81 9.40
C LYS A 28 -0.90 -9.18 10.42
N ALA A 29 0.03 -10.05 10.03
CA ALA A 29 1.02 -10.64 10.92
C ALA A 29 2.38 -9.94 10.88
N ASN A 30 2.67 -9.13 9.86
CA ASN A 30 4.02 -8.66 9.58
C ASN A 30 4.13 -7.13 9.51
N ARG A 31 5.38 -6.64 9.65
CA ARG A 31 5.79 -5.26 9.37
C ARG A 31 6.70 -5.22 8.15
N VAL A 32 6.77 -4.07 7.50
CA VAL A 32 7.66 -3.89 6.35
C VAL A 32 9.11 -3.93 6.79
N GLN A 33 9.93 -4.71 6.07
CA GLN A 33 11.37 -4.79 6.28
C GLN A 33 12.07 -3.55 5.69
N LEU A 34 13.03 -2.99 6.41
CA LEU A 34 13.77 -1.79 5.95
C LEU A 34 14.46 -2.00 4.62
N GLY A 35 15.03 -3.17 4.39
CA GLY A 35 15.68 -3.52 3.14
C GLY A 35 14.74 -3.47 1.94
N LEU A 36 13.51 -3.94 2.10
CA LEU A 36 12.49 -3.87 1.05
C LEU A 36 12.04 -2.43 0.79
N ILE A 37 11.86 -1.63 1.85
CA ILE A 37 11.52 -0.21 1.67
C ILE A 37 12.62 0.49 0.87
N ALA A 38 13.89 0.30 1.27
CA ALA A 38 15.04 0.91 0.61
C ALA A 38 15.17 0.48 -0.86
N GLU A 39 14.90 -0.79 -1.18
CA GLU A 39 14.84 -1.30 -2.55
C GLU A 39 13.71 -0.65 -3.34
N THR A 40 12.51 -0.59 -2.79
CA THR A 40 11.31 -0.02 -3.46
C THR A 40 11.43 1.49 -3.69
N GLU A 41 12.06 2.21 -2.76
CA GLU A 41 12.32 3.66 -2.87
C GLU A 41 13.58 3.96 -3.73
N GLY A 42 14.26 2.93 -4.24
CA GLY A 42 15.45 3.09 -5.07
C GLY A 42 16.71 3.55 -4.34
N MET A 43 16.71 3.47 -3.00
CA MET A 43 17.85 3.87 -2.15
C MET A 43 18.91 2.78 -2.05
N LEU A 44 18.53 1.51 -2.21
CA LEU A 44 19.42 0.36 -2.31
C LEU A 44 19.09 -0.45 -3.57
N THR A 45 20.10 -1.07 -4.12
CA THR A 45 19.91 -2.14 -5.10
C THR A 45 19.51 -3.43 -4.37
N ARG A 46 18.83 -4.34 -5.09
CA ARG A 46 18.51 -5.68 -4.58
C ARG A 46 19.75 -6.42 -4.05
N THR A 47 20.88 -6.28 -4.74
CA THR A 47 22.15 -6.91 -4.32
C THR A 47 22.63 -6.36 -2.98
N GLN A 48 22.59 -5.04 -2.80
CA GLN A 48 22.96 -4.39 -1.54
C GLN A 48 22.03 -4.79 -0.39
N ALA A 49 20.71 -4.80 -0.62
CA ALA A 49 19.74 -5.23 0.37
C ALA A 49 19.96 -6.69 0.80
N ASN A 50 20.24 -7.59 -0.16
CA ASN A 50 20.52 -8.99 0.13
C ASN A 50 21.85 -9.16 0.90
N GLU A 51 22.90 -8.41 0.55
CA GLU A 51 24.17 -8.41 1.28
C GLU A 51 23.96 -8.00 2.75
N LEU A 52 23.20 -6.93 2.99
CA LEU A 52 22.91 -6.45 4.35
C LEU A 52 22.09 -7.48 5.16
N ASN A 53 21.08 -8.10 4.53
CA ASN A 53 20.31 -9.17 5.16
C ASN A 53 21.19 -10.37 5.55
N TYR A 54 22.12 -10.76 4.65
CA TYR A 54 23.06 -11.84 4.94
C TYR A 54 24.00 -11.48 6.10
N LEU A 55 24.54 -10.27 6.14
CA LEU A 55 25.39 -9.80 7.23
C LEU A 55 24.62 -9.72 8.55
N GLN A 56 23.35 -9.31 8.53
CA GLN A 56 22.50 -9.29 9.70
C GLN A 56 22.29 -10.69 10.30
N MET A 57 22.16 -11.71 9.45
CA MET A 57 22.06 -13.12 9.92
C MET A 57 23.35 -13.63 10.58
N GLN A 58 24.50 -13.04 10.28
CA GLN A 58 25.82 -13.41 10.81
C GLN A 58 26.25 -12.58 12.01
N THR A 59 25.59 -11.46 12.25
CA THR A 59 25.96 -10.51 13.29
C THR A 59 24.71 -10.09 14.06
N ASP A 60 24.83 -9.75 15.35
CA ASP A 60 23.71 -9.21 16.13
C ASP A 60 23.43 -7.72 15.85
N LYS A 61 23.88 -7.21 14.68
CA LYS A 61 23.68 -5.82 14.30
C LYS A 61 22.35 -5.61 13.60
N LEU A 62 21.77 -4.41 13.77
CA LEU A 62 20.56 -4.03 13.07
C LEU A 62 20.87 -3.75 11.59
N PHE A 63 19.90 -3.99 10.71
CA PHE A 63 20.01 -3.69 9.29
C PHE A 63 20.46 -2.25 9.02
N GLY A 64 19.87 -1.28 9.75
CA GLY A 64 20.19 0.13 9.60
C GLY A 64 21.64 0.46 9.95
N ASP A 65 22.17 -0.15 11.04
CA ASP A 65 23.55 0.06 11.47
C ASP A 65 24.53 -0.47 10.42
N LEU A 66 24.26 -1.68 9.89
CA LEU A 66 25.05 -2.28 8.83
C LEU A 66 25.03 -1.45 7.55
N ALA A 67 23.87 -0.92 7.18
CA ALA A 67 23.74 -0.06 6.00
C ALA A 67 24.56 1.24 6.11
N VAL A 68 24.61 1.83 7.30
CA VAL A 68 25.42 3.03 7.58
C VAL A 68 26.92 2.68 7.63
N GLU A 69 27.32 1.59 8.28
CA GLU A 69 28.70 1.12 8.31
C GLU A 69 29.27 0.82 6.93
N LYS A 70 28.45 0.23 6.05
CA LYS A 70 28.83 -0.02 4.64
C LYS A 70 28.84 1.24 3.77
N GLY A 71 28.33 2.36 4.28
CA GLY A 71 28.20 3.60 3.53
C GLY A 71 27.12 3.54 2.43
N TYR A 72 26.20 2.59 2.52
CA TYR A 72 25.09 2.48 1.56
C TYR A 72 23.97 3.45 1.86
N LEU A 73 23.72 3.75 3.13
CA LEU A 73 22.70 4.68 3.61
C LEU A 73 23.27 5.60 4.68
N THR A 74 22.64 6.75 4.85
CA THR A 74 22.92 7.66 5.96
C THR A 74 21.96 7.43 7.13
N THR A 75 22.27 7.99 8.30
CA THR A 75 21.35 7.95 9.47
C THR A 75 20.01 8.65 9.16
N SER A 76 20.03 9.71 8.33
CA SER A 76 18.80 10.38 7.88
C SER A 76 17.97 9.47 7.01
N ASP A 77 18.59 8.68 6.13
CA ASP A 77 17.88 7.69 5.30
C ASP A 77 17.21 6.63 6.16
N ILE A 78 17.89 6.13 7.18
CA ILE A 78 17.31 5.16 8.11
C ILE A 78 16.10 5.75 8.85
N THR A 79 16.18 7.00 9.30
CA THR A 79 15.03 7.68 9.94
C THR A 79 13.84 7.79 8.99
N TYR A 80 14.08 8.15 7.74
CA TYR A 80 13.06 8.20 6.69
C TYR A 80 12.42 6.82 6.47
N LEU A 81 13.22 5.77 6.30
CA LEU A 81 12.75 4.41 6.06
C LEU A 81 11.91 3.86 7.23
N LEU A 82 12.32 4.16 8.48
CA LEU A 82 11.55 3.79 9.67
C LEU A 82 10.16 4.45 9.68
N GLY A 83 10.05 5.69 9.24
CA GLY A 83 8.78 6.39 9.08
C GLY A 83 7.86 5.76 8.02
N ARG A 84 8.41 5.01 7.07
CA ARG A 84 7.67 4.36 5.99
C ARG A 84 7.16 2.95 6.33
N GLN A 85 7.56 2.36 7.46
CA GLN A 85 7.21 0.96 7.80
C GLN A 85 5.71 0.67 7.94
N GLY A 86 4.89 1.69 8.18
CA GLY A 86 3.42 1.57 8.24
C GLY A 86 2.70 1.77 6.91
N ASN A 87 3.42 1.97 5.81
CA ASN A 87 2.81 2.30 4.52
C ASN A 87 2.05 1.09 3.92
N PRO A 88 0.75 1.23 3.60
CA PRO A 88 -0.08 0.13 3.09
C PRO A 88 0.38 -0.42 1.72
N TYR A 89 1.01 0.41 0.90
CA TYR A 89 1.59 -0.04 -0.36
C TYR A 89 2.79 -0.95 -0.13
N LEU A 90 3.71 -0.54 0.73
CA LEU A 90 4.95 -1.26 0.97
C LEU A 90 4.71 -2.64 1.60
N ILE A 91 3.79 -2.76 2.57
CA ILE A 91 3.46 -4.05 3.17
C ILE A 91 2.81 -5.01 2.16
N PHE A 92 2.00 -4.49 1.22
CA PHE A 92 1.39 -5.30 0.19
C PHE A 92 2.42 -5.80 -0.83
N VAL A 93 3.34 -4.93 -1.27
CA VAL A 93 4.47 -5.32 -2.15
C VAL A 93 5.36 -6.36 -1.47
N GLN A 94 5.62 -6.21 -0.17
CA GLN A 94 6.34 -7.22 0.60
C GLN A 94 5.62 -8.57 0.60
N ALA A 95 4.30 -8.58 0.82
CA ALA A 95 3.52 -9.81 0.80
C ALA A 95 3.59 -10.52 -0.56
N LEU A 96 3.51 -9.76 -1.66
CA LEU A 96 3.65 -10.30 -3.03
C LEU A 96 5.04 -10.90 -3.26
N LYS A 97 6.09 -10.20 -2.81
CA LYS A 97 7.49 -10.64 -2.96
C LYS A 97 7.79 -11.88 -2.13
N GLU A 98 7.44 -11.88 -0.85
CA GLU A 98 7.67 -13.00 0.07
C GLU A 98 6.86 -14.24 -0.32
N GLY A 99 5.66 -14.04 -0.86
CA GLY A 99 4.84 -15.11 -1.44
C GLY A 99 5.36 -15.66 -2.78
N GLY A 100 6.44 -15.10 -3.33
CA GLY A 100 6.98 -15.48 -4.65
C GLY A 100 6.01 -15.22 -5.80
N ILE A 101 5.09 -14.26 -5.64
CA ILE A 101 4.01 -13.97 -6.59
C ILE A 101 4.47 -12.94 -7.62
N LEU A 102 4.99 -11.81 -7.15
CA LEU A 102 5.54 -10.73 -7.98
C LEU A 102 6.80 -10.16 -7.32
N SER A 103 7.81 -9.81 -8.12
CA SER A 103 8.97 -9.04 -7.66
C SER A 103 8.60 -7.58 -7.38
N CYS A 104 9.53 -6.81 -6.82
CA CYS A 104 9.33 -5.37 -6.63
C CYS A 104 9.16 -4.65 -7.97
N GLU A 105 9.95 -5.04 -8.98
CA GLU A 105 9.89 -4.46 -10.33
C GLU A 105 8.55 -4.78 -11.02
N GLU A 106 8.11 -6.04 -10.99
CA GLU A 106 6.81 -6.45 -11.55
C GLU A 106 5.65 -5.77 -10.83
N SER A 107 5.74 -5.62 -9.51
CA SER A 107 4.74 -4.87 -8.72
C SER A 107 4.68 -3.40 -9.12
N ALA A 108 5.83 -2.76 -9.40
CA ALA A 108 5.89 -1.38 -9.86
C ALA A 108 5.32 -1.21 -11.27
N GLU A 109 5.59 -2.15 -12.19
CA GLU A 109 5.01 -2.17 -13.53
C GLU A 109 3.49 -2.34 -13.49
N CYS A 110 2.98 -3.28 -12.68
CA CYS A 110 1.55 -3.48 -12.48
C CYS A 110 0.89 -2.25 -11.86
N LEU A 111 1.56 -1.55 -10.94
CA LEU A 111 1.04 -0.34 -10.34
C LEU A 111 0.97 0.82 -11.36
N ALA A 112 1.95 0.96 -12.22
CA ALA A 112 1.93 1.93 -13.31
C ALA A 112 0.82 1.63 -14.32
N ALA A 113 0.57 0.34 -14.62
CA ALA A 113 -0.56 -0.08 -15.45
C ALA A 113 -1.90 0.26 -14.75
N PHE A 114 -2.05 -0.07 -13.48
CA PHE A 114 -3.23 0.28 -12.68
C PHE A 114 -3.54 1.77 -12.72
N GLN A 115 -2.53 2.63 -12.55
CA GLN A 115 -2.72 4.08 -12.64
C GLN A 115 -3.25 4.53 -14.01
N ARG A 116 -2.67 4.01 -15.09
CA ARG A 116 -3.08 4.33 -16.47
C ARG A 116 -4.50 3.85 -16.76
N ASP A 117 -4.80 2.61 -16.44
CA ASP A 117 -6.07 1.98 -16.78
C ASP A 117 -7.24 2.61 -16.01
N MET A 118 -6.99 3.05 -14.77
CA MET A 118 -7.98 3.75 -13.95
C MET A 118 -8.04 5.26 -14.21
N GLY A 119 -7.12 5.83 -14.97
CA GLY A 119 -7.04 7.26 -15.22
C GLY A 119 -6.73 8.10 -13.97
N TYR A 120 -6.09 7.50 -12.95
CA TYR A 120 -5.81 8.19 -11.70
C TYR A 120 -4.66 9.19 -11.86
N SER A 121 -4.86 10.40 -11.30
CA SER A 121 -3.79 11.38 -11.16
C SER A 121 -2.72 10.91 -10.15
N ASN A 122 -1.53 11.52 -10.20
CA ASN A 122 -0.48 11.21 -9.23
C ASN A 122 -0.91 11.48 -7.77
N SER A 123 -1.72 12.52 -7.54
CA SER A 123 -2.23 12.83 -6.20
C SER A 123 -3.16 11.74 -5.68
N VAL A 124 -4.07 11.23 -6.52
CA VAL A 124 -4.95 10.09 -6.18
C VAL A 124 -4.13 8.83 -5.92
N MET A 125 -3.14 8.54 -6.76
CA MET A 125 -2.27 7.36 -6.56
C MET A 125 -1.47 7.43 -5.26
N ASN A 126 -0.94 8.60 -4.90
CA ASN A 126 -0.24 8.77 -3.63
C ASN A 126 -1.19 8.58 -2.43
N ALA A 127 -2.39 9.16 -2.49
CA ALA A 127 -3.40 8.97 -1.47
C ALA A 127 -3.83 7.49 -1.32
N ILE A 128 -3.94 6.75 -2.44
CA ILE A 128 -4.19 5.30 -2.42
C ILE A 128 -3.03 4.55 -1.76
N LYS A 129 -1.78 4.84 -2.13
CA LYS A 129 -0.57 4.21 -1.57
C LYS A 129 -0.46 4.43 -0.07
N ASP A 130 -0.74 5.63 0.38
CA ASP A 130 -0.64 6.03 1.79
C ASP A 130 -1.88 5.66 2.61
N GLY A 131 -2.94 5.16 1.96
CA GLY A 131 -4.21 4.84 2.62
C GLY A 131 -4.94 6.07 3.15
N ASN A 132 -4.67 7.25 2.57
CA ASN A 132 -5.25 8.51 3.01
C ASN A 132 -6.66 8.71 2.42
N ILE A 133 -7.66 8.25 3.17
CA ILE A 133 -9.08 8.31 2.75
C ILE A 133 -9.54 9.76 2.55
N GLU A 134 -9.06 10.70 3.35
CA GLU A 134 -9.47 12.11 3.27
C GLU A 134 -9.06 12.76 1.95
N GLN A 135 -7.87 12.42 1.45
CA GLN A 135 -7.41 12.88 0.14
C GLN A 135 -8.08 12.15 -1.02
N LEU A 136 -8.62 10.95 -0.79
CA LEU A 136 -9.33 10.18 -1.81
C LEU A 136 -10.76 10.63 -2.00
N LEU A 137 -11.46 11.05 -0.94
CA LEU A 137 -12.87 11.37 -0.97
C LEU A 137 -13.26 12.37 -2.09
N PRO A 138 -12.55 13.48 -2.31
CA PRO A 138 -12.91 14.44 -3.37
C PRO A 138 -12.86 13.86 -4.78
N ALA A 139 -12.04 12.82 -5.01
CA ALA A 139 -11.95 12.16 -6.31
C ALA A 139 -13.15 11.23 -6.60
N PHE A 140 -13.82 10.73 -5.57
CA PHE A 140 -14.91 9.75 -5.69
C PHE A 140 -16.28 10.31 -5.27
N VAL A 141 -16.31 11.36 -4.46
CA VAL A 141 -17.52 11.94 -3.87
C VAL A 141 -17.66 13.38 -4.36
N GLN A 142 -18.63 13.64 -5.24
CA GLN A 142 -18.95 14.97 -5.74
C GLN A 142 -19.94 15.67 -4.80
N ILE A 143 -19.51 15.96 -3.58
CA ILE A 143 -20.30 16.69 -2.59
C ILE A 143 -19.44 17.86 -2.09
N GLU A 144 -19.93 19.08 -2.30
CA GLU A 144 -19.22 20.31 -1.93
C GLU A 144 -19.30 20.63 -0.42
N ASP A 145 -20.27 20.04 0.30
CA ASP A 145 -20.45 20.28 1.73
C ASP A 145 -19.50 19.42 2.57
N GLU A 146 -18.56 20.08 3.24
CA GLU A 146 -17.53 19.49 4.10
C GLU A 146 -18.11 18.59 5.21
N LYS A 147 -19.30 18.91 5.73
CA LYS A 147 -20.00 18.09 6.73
C LYS A 147 -20.28 16.68 6.24
N TYR A 148 -20.80 16.57 5.01
CA TYR A 148 -21.12 15.26 4.42
C TYR A 148 -19.86 14.50 4.02
N THR A 149 -18.84 15.20 3.51
CA THR A 149 -17.55 14.59 3.17
C THR A 149 -16.90 14.00 4.43
N ASN A 150 -16.90 14.72 5.54
CA ASN A 150 -16.38 14.24 6.84
C ASN A 150 -17.19 13.06 7.38
N LEU A 151 -18.52 13.08 7.27
CA LEU A 151 -19.39 11.99 7.69
C LEU A 151 -19.13 10.71 6.87
N ILE A 152 -19.00 10.83 5.55
CA ILE A 152 -18.67 9.71 4.67
C ILE A 152 -17.29 9.13 5.03
N GLY A 153 -16.27 9.97 5.24
CA GLY A 153 -14.95 9.56 5.67
C GLY A 153 -14.97 8.81 7.00
N LEU A 154 -15.73 9.31 7.98
CA LEU A 154 -15.90 8.65 9.27
C LEU A 154 -16.60 7.29 9.12
N THR A 155 -17.68 7.25 8.34
CA THR A 155 -18.45 6.02 8.08
C THR A 155 -17.57 4.94 7.42
N LEU A 156 -16.81 5.29 6.40
CA LEU A 156 -15.89 4.36 5.74
C LEU A 156 -14.83 3.82 6.70
N ARG A 157 -14.23 4.69 7.54
CA ARG A 157 -13.28 4.25 8.57
C ARG A 157 -13.92 3.29 9.59
N CYS A 158 -15.15 3.57 10.02
CA CYS A 158 -15.89 2.71 10.93
C CYS A 158 -16.18 1.35 10.31
N ILE A 159 -16.65 1.31 9.07
CA ILE A 159 -16.98 0.05 8.39
C ILE A 159 -15.71 -0.81 8.23
N VAL A 160 -14.61 -0.24 7.76
CA VAL A 160 -13.34 -0.97 7.63
C VAL A 160 -12.87 -1.51 8.99
N ARG A 161 -13.02 -0.73 10.06
CA ARG A 161 -12.53 -1.09 11.39
C ARG A 161 -13.39 -2.15 12.10
N PHE A 162 -14.72 -2.04 12.00
CA PHE A 162 -15.64 -2.86 12.79
C PHE A 162 -16.26 -4.03 12.02
N VAL A 163 -16.41 -3.91 10.71
CA VAL A 163 -17.04 -4.95 9.90
C VAL A 163 -16.01 -5.90 9.30
N SER A 164 -14.72 -5.56 9.36
CA SER A 164 -13.62 -6.32 8.74
C SER A 164 -13.89 -6.68 7.27
N SER A 165 -14.78 -5.91 6.64
CA SER A 165 -15.16 -6.10 5.25
C SER A 165 -14.39 -5.14 4.36
N TYR A 166 -14.01 -5.63 3.20
CA TYR A 166 -13.37 -4.82 2.20
C TYR A 166 -14.41 -4.02 1.43
N ILE A 167 -14.31 -2.69 1.51
CA ILE A 167 -15.20 -1.78 0.81
C ILE A 167 -14.40 -1.04 -0.24
N ARG A 168 -14.89 -1.07 -1.45
CA ARG A 168 -14.40 -0.24 -2.54
C ARG A 168 -15.37 0.93 -2.73
N LEU A 169 -14.86 2.15 -2.67
CA LEU A 169 -15.60 3.34 -3.04
C LEU A 169 -15.54 3.48 -4.57
N GLU A 170 -16.70 3.38 -5.24
CA GLU A 170 -16.76 3.53 -6.69
C GLU A 170 -17.21 4.94 -7.08
N LYS A 171 -18.33 5.38 -6.55
CA LYS A 171 -18.88 6.73 -6.76
C LYS A 171 -19.86 7.09 -5.66
N GLY A 172 -19.84 8.33 -5.20
CA GLY A 172 -20.83 8.89 -4.28
C GLY A 172 -21.52 10.10 -4.92
N SER A 173 -22.83 10.20 -4.75
CA SER A 173 -23.62 11.36 -5.17
C SER A 173 -24.69 11.68 -4.13
N PHE A 174 -25.09 12.94 -4.07
CA PHE A 174 -26.19 13.37 -3.20
C PHE A 174 -27.53 13.06 -3.87
N ILE A 175 -28.41 12.33 -3.16
CA ILE A 175 -29.80 12.11 -3.55
C ILE A 175 -30.73 12.83 -2.59
N LYS A 176 -31.61 13.70 -3.12
CA LYS A 176 -32.56 14.47 -2.28
C LYS A 176 -33.67 13.60 -1.67
N GLU A 177 -33.99 12.50 -2.31
CA GLU A 177 -35.03 11.57 -1.86
C GLU A 177 -34.50 10.13 -1.93
N LEU A 178 -34.75 9.36 -0.87
CA LEU A 178 -34.42 7.93 -0.89
C LEU A 178 -35.38 7.21 -1.85
N PRO A 179 -34.89 6.29 -2.71
CA PRO A 179 -35.78 5.47 -3.50
C PRO A 179 -36.67 4.63 -2.58
N VAL A 180 -37.96 4.85 -2.64
CA VAL A 180 -38.92 4.01 -1.93
C VAL A 180 -39.02 2.70 -2.70
N HIS A 181 -38.45 1.65 -2.14
CA HIS A 181 -38.69 0.30 -2.65
C HIS A 181 -40.12 -0.10 -2.31
N ALA A 182 -40.94 -0.19 -3.34
CA ALA A 182 -42.28 -0.77 -3.25
C ALA A 182 -42.18 -2.30 -3.18
#